data_aff76d33ae796a11e99fd7ca0e9361f6
#
_entry.id   aff76d33ae796a11e99fd7ca0e9361f6
#
_cell.length_a   1.000
_cell.length_b   1.000
_cell.length_c   1.000
_cell.angle_alpha   90.00
_cell.angle_beta   90.00
_cell.angle_gamma   90.00
#
_symmetry.space_group_name_H-M   'P 1'
#
loop_
_entity.id
_entity.type
_entity.pdbx_description
1 polymer ?
#
loop_
_entity_poly.entity_id
_entity_poly.type
_entity_poly.pdbx_seq_one_letter_code
_entity_poly.pdbx_strand_id
1 'polypeptide(L)'
;MIAVIDYGVGNLFSLTASLKYLGADVKVTGEKEEIEDADRIILPGVGAFADAKEKLDQTGLVETILEQTADGKPLLGICLGMQLLFDESHEYGVHKGLGLIKGKIASIDEDLKKAGIAGLKVPHIGWNSLQFEKDEPLFRYNKSGDYVYYVHSFYGTDCEESIIATSEYGVTITGAVRSGKVYGTQFHPEKSGEAGLKMLKAFMEV
;
A
#
# COMPACT_ATOMS: atom_id res chain seq x y z
N MET A 1 17.37 10.45 -0.49
CA MET A 1 16.58 10.20 -1.73
C MET A 1 15.52 9.12 -1.48
N ILE A 2 14.35 9.21 -2.13
CA ILE A 2 13.29 8.18 -2.11
C ILE A 2 13.26 7.50 -3.48
N ALA A 3 13.42 6.18 -3.53
CA ALA A 3 13.22 5.40 -4.76
C ALA A 3 11.74 5.02 -4.89
N VAL A 4 11.11 5.44 -5.99
CA VAL A 4 9.78 4.96 -6.40
C VAL A 4 9.98 3.90 -7.47
N ILE A 5 9.60 2.67 -7.17
CA ILE A 5 9.84 1.53 -8.06
C ILE A 5 9.03 1.67 -9.33
N ASP A 6 9.72 1.66 -10.48
CA ASP A 6 9.11 1.60 -11.80
C ASP A 6 9.22 0.17 -12.36
N TYR A 7 8.12 -0.54 -12.32
CA TYR A 7 7.98 -1.87 -12.93
C TYR A 7 6.84 -1.90 -13.98
N GLY A 8 6.54 -0.70 -14.53
CA GLY A 8 5.52 -0.53 -15.57
C GLY A 8 4.08 -0.49 -15.04
N VAL A 9 3.90 -0.34 -13.70
CA VAL A 9 2.58 -0.28 -13.06
C VAL A 9 2.57 0.81 -12.00
N GLY A 10 1.51 1.61 -11.93
CA GLY A 10 1.34 2.62 -10.88
C GLY A 10 1.04 4.02 -11.41
N ASN A 11 0.48 4.86 -10.55
CA ASN A 11 0.27 6.28 -10.83
C ASN A 11 1.50 7.09 -10.41
N LEU A 12 2.61 6.89 -11.14
CA LEU A 12 3.92 7.47 -10.81
C LEU A 12 3.89 9.00 -10.83
N PHE A 13 3.14 9.60 -11.76
CA PHE A 13 3.08 11.05 -11.91
C PHE A 13 2.51 11.75 -10.67
N SER A 14 1.32 11.34 -10.21
CA SER A 14 0.69 11.96 -9.04
C SER A 14 1.49 11.73 -7.76
N LEU A 15 2.05 10.53 -7.59
CA LEU A 15 2.87 10.20 -6.43
C LEU A 15 4.14 11.05 -6.38
N THR A 16 4.89 11.12 -7.48
CA THR A 16 6.13 11.91 -7.54
C THR A 16 5.87 13.41 -7.43
N ALA A 17 4.75 13.91 -8.00
CA ALA A 17 4.34 15.29 -7.82
C ALA A 17 4.06 15.63 -6.35
N SER A 18 3.35 14.76 -5.62
CA SER A 18 3.07 14.93 -4.20
C SER A 18 4.35 14.92 -3.35
N LEU A 19 5.26 13.98 -3.61
CA LEU A 19 6.53 13.90 -2.89
C LEU A 19 7.43 15.12 -3.16
N LYS A 20 7.52 15.56 -4.41
CA LYS A 20 8.27 16.77 -4.78
C LYS A 20 7.67 18.05 -4.16
N TYR A 21 6.33 18.13 -4.10
CA TYR A 21 5.64 19.23 -3.42
C TYR A 21 6.02 19.31 -1.92
N LEU A 22 6.25 18.16 -1.30
CA LEU A 22 6.73 18.05 0.09
C LEU A 22 8.24 18.29 0.25
N GLY A 23 8.96 18.58 -0.84
CA GLY A 23 10.39 18.85 -0.84
C GLY A 23 11.27 17.58 -0.85
N ALA A 24 10.71 16.41 -1.16
CA ALA A 24 11.47 15.17 -1.22
C ALA A 24 12.40 15.13 -2.44
N ASP A 25 13.60 14.61 -2.24
CA ASP A 25 14.45 14.11 -3.32
C ASP A 25 13.93 12.73 -3.76
N VAL A 26 13.33 12.66 -4.95
CA VAL A 26 12.59 11.49 -5.46
C VAL A 26 13.13 11.07 -6.80
N LYS A 27 13.39 9.78 -6.93
CA LYS A 27 13.75 9.13 -8.19
C LYS A 27 12.79 7.99 -8.52
N VAL A 28 12.22 8.01 -9.72
CA VAL A 28 11.48 6.89 -10.29
C VAL A 28 12.50 6.01 -10.98
N THR A 29 12.59 4.75 -10.60
CA THR A 29 13.66 3.88 -11.07
C THR A 29 13.27 2.41 -11.10
N GLY A 30 13.83 1.68 -12.07
CA GLY A 30 13.89 0.23 -12.17
C GLY A 30 15.31 -0.32 -12.01
N GLU A 31 16.27 0.52 -11.59
CA GLU A 31 17.67 0.14 -11.47
C GLU A 31 18.01 -0.29 -10.03
N LYS A 32 18.62 -1.46 -9.88
CA LYS A 32 18.97 -2.07 -8.60
C LYS A 32 19.83 -1.15 -7.74
N GLU A 33 20.89 -0.62 -8.31
CA GLU A 33 21.86 0.24 -7.62
C GLU A 33 21.22 1.50 -7.05
N GLU A 34 20.22 2.06 -7.75
CA GLU A 34 19.51 3.26 -7.30
C GLU A 34 18.56 2.98 -6.14
N ILE A 35 17.98 1.75 -6.10
CA ILE A 35 17.16 1.28 -4.99
C ILE A 35 18.05 1.01 -3.77
N GLU A 36 19.23 0.44 -3.97
CA GLU A 36 20.22 0.19 -2.91
C GLU A 36 20.74 1.51 -2.30
N ASP A 37 20.97 2.53 -3.11
CA ASP A 37 21.44 3.86 -2.67
C ASP A 37 20.35 4.72 -2.01
N ALA A 38 19.07 4.37 -2.18
CA ALA A 38 17.97 5.13 -1.62
C ALA A 38 17.85 4.98 -0.10
N ASP A 39 17.37 6.04 0.57
CA ASP A 39 17.07 6.00 2.01
C ASP A 39 15.74 5.27 2.29
N ARG A 40 14.81 5.29 1.34
CA ARG A 40 13.45 4.74 1.43
C ARG A 40 12.98 4.26 0.08
N ILE A 41 12.06 3.28 0.11
CA ILE A 41 11.45 2.69 -1.09
C ILE A 41 9.95 2.91 -1.05
N ILE A 42 9.35 3.27 -2.19
CA ILE A 42 7.90 3.23 -2.38
C ILE A 42 7.60 2.25 -3.51
N LEU A 43 6.74 1.28 -3.23
CA LEU A 43 6.20 0.32 -4.19
C LEU A 43 4.77 0.73 -4.54
N PRO A 44 4.54 1.46 -5.65
CA PRO A 44 3.21 1.79 -6.11
C PRO A 44 2.57 0.59 -6.82
N GLY A 45 1.27 0.63 -7.05
CA GLY A 45 0.62 -0.37 -7.90
C GLY A 45 -0.83 -0.05 -8.18
N VAL A 46 -1.27 -0.40 -9.40
CA VAL A 46 -2.66 -0.35 -9.86
C VAL A 46 -2.93 -1.53 -10.79
N GLY A 47 -4.20 -1.96 -10.91
CA GLY A 47 -4.59 -3.08 -11.77
C GLY A 47 -4.74 -4.40 -11.02
N ALA A 48 -4.53 -5.53 -11.71
CA ALA A 48 -4.70 -6.87 -11.15
C ALA A 48 -3.42 -7.38 -10.48
N PHE A 49 -3.59 -8.14 -9.40
CA PHE A 49 -2.47 -8.64 -8.59
C PHE A 49 -1.50 -9.53 -9.41
N ALA A 50 -2.04 -10.51 -10.13
CA ALA A 50 -1.21 -11.46 -10.89
C ALA A 50 -0.34 -10.76 -11.93
N ASP A 51 -0.94 -9.85 -12.70
CA ASP A 51 -0.24 -9.09 -13.75
C ASP A 51 0.86 -8.20 -13.17
N ALA A 52 0.57 -7.53 -12.06
CA ALA A 52 1.54 -6.66 -11.39
C ALA A 52 2.69 -7.47 -10.77
N LYS A 53 2.37 -8.62 -10.14
CA LYS A 53 3.39 -9.51 -9.58
C LYS A 53 4.31 -10.07 -10.67
N GLU A 54 3.73 -10.52 -11.79
CA GLU A 54 4.51 -11.01 -12.93
C GLU A 54 5.45 -9.93 -13.48
N LYS A 55 4.95 -8.71 -13.68
CA LYS A 55 5.79 -7.59 -14.13
C LYS A 55 6.91 -7.29 -13.15
N LEU A 56 6.62 -7.27 -11.85
CA LEU A 56 7.65 -7.04 -10.82
C LEU A 56 8.70 -8.15 -10.84
N ASP A 57 8.28 -9.42 -10.99
CA ASP A 57 9.21 -10.55 -11.09
C ASP A 57 10.12 -10.45 -12.32
N GLN A 58 9.57 -10.01 -13.46
CA GLN A 58 10.32 -9.83 -14.71
C GLN A 58 11.40 -8.75 -14.61
N THR A 59 11.29 -7.78 -13.71
CA THR A 59 12.33 -6.77 -13.48
C THR A 59 13.56 -7.33 -12.75
N GLY A 60 13.42 -8.43 -12.02
CA GLY A 60 14.45 -8.95 -11.13
C GLY A 60 14.63 -8.14 -9.83
N LEU A 61 13.77 -7.15 -9.55
CA LEU A 61 13.90 -6.26 -8.39
C LEU A 61 13.37 -6.86 -7.08
N VAL A 62 12.64 -7.99 -7.15
CA VAL A 62 12.05 -8.61 -5.95
C VAL A 62 13.10 -8.91 -4.90
N GLU A 63 14.21 -9.55 -5.29
CA GLU A 63 15.31 -9.89 -4.37
C GLU A 63 15.90 -8.63 -3.73
N THR A 64 16.17 -7.60 -4.52
CA THR A 64 16.68 -6.32 -4.02
C THR A 64 15.72 -5.68 -3.00
N ILE A 65 14.41 -5.65 -3.29
CA ILE A 65 13.41 -5.09 -2.37
C ILE A 65 13.42 -5.88 -1.05
N LEU A 66 13.46 -7.21 -1.11
CA LEU A 66 13.49 -8.08 0.08
C LEU A 66 14.77 -7.90 0.90
N GLU A 67 15.93 -7.86 0.27
CA GLU A 67 17.21 -7.61 0.92
C GLU A 67 17.22 -6.24 1.62
N GLN A 68 16.85 -5.17 0.90
CA GLN A 68 16.86 -3.81 1.45
C GLN A 68 15.86 -3.64 2.62
N THR A 69 14.71 -4.31 2.56
CA THR A 69 13.76 -4.29 3.68
C THR A 69 14.25 -5.11 4.87
N ALA A 70 14.92 -6.24 4.64
CA ALA A 70 15.54 -7.05 5.70
C ALA A 70 16.65 -6.27 6.42
N ASP A 71 17.40 -5.43 5.70
CA ASP A 71 18.41 -4.51 6.25
C ASP A 71 17.79 -3.29 6.97
N GLY A 72 16.46 -3.21 7.01
CA GLY A 72 15.71 -2.18 7.75
C GLY A 72 15.46 -0.89 6.97
N LYS A 73 15.61 -0.90 5.65
CA LYS A 73 15.22 0.24 4.80
C LYS A 73 13.69 0.38 4.79
N PRO A 74 13.13 1.57 5.07
CA PRO A 74 11.68 1.77 5.06
C PRO A 74 11.09 1.54 3.67
N LEU A 75 9.99 0.77 3.64
CA LEU A 75 9.20 0.49 2.43
C LEU A 75 7.75 0.91 2.66
N LEU A 76 7.17 1.62 1.68
CA LEU A 76 5.73 1.92 1.64
C LEU A 76 5.10 1.31 0.39
N GLY A 77 4.22 0.32 0.55
CA GLY A 77 3.35 -0.18 -0.50
C GLY A 77 2.07 0.65 -0.60
N ILE A 78 1.67 1.07 -1.81
CA ILE A 78 0.46 1.88 -2.05
C ILE A 78 -0.53 1.11 -2.91
N CYS A 79 -1.75 0.93 -2.42
CA CYS A 79 -2.86 0.23 -3.05
C CYS A 79 -2.46 -1.20 -3.46
N LEU A 80 -2.36 -1.50 -4.75
CA LEU A 80 -1.87 -2.80 -5.20
C LEU A 80 -0.44 -3.08 -4.73
N GLY A 81 0.41 -2.04 -4.60
CA GLY A 81 1.73 -2.18 -4.00
C GLY A 81 1.68 -2.67 -2.54
N MET A 82 0.70 -2.21 -1.73
CA MET A 82 0.45 -2.79 -0.42
C MET A 82 0.04 -4.26 -0.52
N GLN A 83 -0.87 -4.60 -1.44
CA GLN A 83 -1.34 -5.96 -1.61
C GLN A 83 -0.20 -6.92 -1.97
N LEU A 84 0.75 -6.49 -2.80
CA LEU A 84 1.93 -7.27 -3.16
C LEU A 84 2.83 -7.62 -1.95
N LEU A 85 2.75 -6.86 -0.84
CA LEU A 85 3.53 -7.15 0.38
C LEU A 85 3.06 -8.40 1.11
N PHE A 86 1.81 -8.85 0.92
CA PHE A 86 1.21 -9.99 1.62
C PHE A 86 1.82 -11.33 1.19
N ASP A 87 1.51 -12.39 1.94
CA ASP A 87 1.94 -13.75 1.60
C ASP A 87 1.33 -14.21 0.28
N GLU A 88 0.04 -13.94 0.07
CA GLU A 88 -0.69 -14.38 -1.10
C GLU A 88 -1.93 -13.51 -1.42
N SER A 89 -2.42 -13.62 -2.64
CA SER A 89 -3.68 -13.04 -3.08
C SER A 89 -4.60 -14.10 -3.64
N HIS A 90 -5.90 -13.98 -3.32
CA HIS A 90 -6.98 -14.81 -3.86
C HIS A 90 -7.74 -14.10 -5.00
N GLU A 91 -7.16 -13.08 -5.59
CA GLU A 91 -7.72 -12.40 -6.76
C GLU A 91 -7.63 -13.30 -8.00
N TYR A 92 -8.78 -13.83 -8.45
CA TYR A 92 -8.92 -14.72 -9.61
C TYR A 92 -7.99 -15.95 -9.60
N GLY A 93 -7.67 -16.47 -8.43
CA GLY A 93 -6.77 -17.60 -8.21
C GLY A 93 -5.90 -17.36 -6.99
N VAL A 94 -4.98 -18.27 -6.71
CA VAL A 94 -4.01 -18.09 -5.61
C VAL A 94 -2.66 -17.69 -6.21
N HIS A 95 -2.21 -16.50 -5.84
CA HIS A 95 -0.97 -15.91 -6.33
C HIS A 95 -0.07 -15.53 -5.16
N LYS A 96 1.19 -15.94 -5.20
CA LYS A 96 2.16 -15.63 -4.15
C LYS A 96 2.58 -14.16 -4.20
N GLY A 97 2.60 -13.51 -3.03
CA GLY A 97 3.11 -12.16 -2.84
C GLY A 97 4.60 -12.11 -2.44
N LEU A 98 4.99 -11.02 -1.79
CA LEU A 98 6.37 -10.81 -1.31
C LEU A 98 6.62 -11.39 0.09
N GLY A 99 5.57 -11.71 0.85
CA GLY A 99 5.68 -12.31 2.19
C GLY A 99 6.25 -11.37 3.26
N LEU A 100 6.15 -10.06 3.07
CA LEU A 100 6.59 -9.04 4.03
C LEU A 100 5.52 -8.71 5.09
N ILE A 101 4.27 -8.96 4.77
CA ILE A 101 3.10 -8.86 5.66
C ILE A 101 2.39 -10.20 5.67
N LYS A 102 2.17 -10.77 6.85
CA LYS A 102 1.39 -12.01 7.01
C LYS A 102 -0.07 -11.79 6.66
N GLY A 103 -0.67 -12.80 6.06
CA GLY A 103 -2.06 -12.77 5.67
C GLY A 103 -2.26 -12.87 4.16
N LYS A 104 -3.46 -12.58 3.71
CA LYS A 104 -3.83 -12.73 2.31
C LYS A 104 -4.70 -11.58 1.83
N ILE A 105 -4.79 -11.44 0.52
CA ILE A 105 -5.70 -10.52 -0.15
C ILE A 105 -6.97 -11.28 -0.53
N ALA A 106 -8.14 -10.78 -0.10
CA ALA A 106 -9.45 -11.38 -0.29
C ALA A 106 -10.44 -10.41 -0.94
N SER A 107 -11.54 -10.95 -1.47
CA SER A 107 -12.57 -10.18 -2.18
C SER A 107 -13.53 -9.48 -1.21
N ILE A 108 -13.70 -8.16 -1.37
CA ILE A 108 -14.74 -7.39 -0.66
C ILE A 108 -16.13 -7.94 -1.00
N ASP A 109 -16.42 -8.23 -2.26
CA ASP A 109 -17.72 -8.71 -2.72
C ASP A 109 -18.12 -10.05 -2.07
N GLU A 110 -17.17 -10.97 -1.93
CA GLU A 110 -17.40 -12.26 -1.27
C GLU A 110 -17.71 -12.07 0.23
N ASP A 111 -16.96 -11.20 0.90
CA ASP A 111 -17.14 -10.99 2.34
C ASP A 111 -18.40 -10.18 2.66
N LEU A 112 -18.79 -9.21 1.81
CA LEU A 112 -20.10 -8.57 1.89
C LEU A 112 -21.24 -9.60 1.75
N LYS A 113 -21.13 -10.53 0.79
CA LYS A 113 -22.14 -11.61 0.60
C LYS A 113 -22.20 -12.54 1.79
N LYS A 114 -21.05 -12.96 2.34
CA LYS A 114 -20.99 -13.79 3.56
C LYS A 114 -21.62 -13.10 4.77
N ALA A 115 -21.43 -11.78 4.89
CA ALA A 115 -22.03 -10.95 5.93
C ALA A 115 -23.51 -10.65 5.71
N GLY A 116 -24.09 -11.05 4.57
CA GLY A 116 -25.51 -10.76 4.22
C GLY A 116 -25.77 -9.30 3.88
N ILE A 117 -24.74 -8.55 3.51
CA ILE A 117 -24.84 -7.12 3.20
C ILE A 117 -25.08 -6.93 1.71
N ALA A 118 -26.19 -6.28 1.38
CA ALA A 118 -26.59 -5.94 0.02
C ALA A 118 -26.56 -4.43 -0.21
N GLY A 119 -26.45 -4.02 -1.50
CA GLY A 119 -26.59 -2.61 -1.90
C GLY A 119 -25.29 -1.80 -1.89
N LEU A 120 -24.20 -2.33 -1.33
CA LEU A 120 -22.88 -1.71 -1.50
C LEU A 120 -22.26 -2.13 -2.84
N LYS A 121 -21.62 -1.19 -3.51
CA LYS A 121 -20.99 -1.42 -4.80
C LYS A 121 -19.54 -1.90 -4.61
N VAL A 122 -19.09 -2.84 -5.43
CA VAL A 122 -17.70 -3.21 -5.56
C VAL A 122 -17.28 -2.89 -6.99
N PRO A 123 -16.17 -2.17 -7.20
CA PRO A 123 -15.15 -1.76 -6.22
C PRO A 123 -15.62 -0.69 -5.22
N HIS A 124 -15.03 -0.70 -4.02
CA HIS A 124 -15.08 0.41 -3.06
C HIS A 124 -14.32 1.59 -3.64
N ILE A 125 -15.05 2.60 -4.10
CA ILE A 125 -14.49 3.80 -4.74
C ILE A 125 -15.00 5.03 -4.02
N GLY A 126 -14.08 5.90 -3.62
CA GLY A 126 -14.37 7.20 -3.04
C GLY A 126 -13.65 7.47 -1.74
N TRP A 127 -14.09 8.52 -1.08
CA TRP A 127 -13.56 8.97 0.20
C TRP A 127 -14.21 8.18 1.34
N ASN A 128 -13.38 7.67 2.25
CA ASN A 128 -13.86 7.01 3.45
C ASN A 128 -13.00 7.40 4.64
N SER A 129 -13.60 7.37 5.83
CA SER A 129 -12.97 7.71 7.10
C SER A 129 -11.99 6.62 7.52
N LEU A 130 -10.77 7.00 7.88
CA LEU A 130 -9.73 6.09 8.34
C LEU A 130 -9.67 6.10 9.87
N GLN A 131 -9.90 4.94 10.50
CA GLN A 131 -9.82 4.78 11.94
C GLN A 131 -8.46 4.20 12.32
N PHE A 132 -7.75 4.83 13.26
CA PHE A 132 -6.46 4.36 13.72
C PHE A 132 -6.64 3.28 14.78
N GLU A 133 -6.01 2.13 14.59
CA GLU A 133 -6.00 1.02 15.53
C GLU A 133 -4.79 1.08 16.47
N LYS A 134 -3.72 1.77 16.04
CA LYS A 134 -2.48 1.93 16.78
C LYS A 134 -1.94 3.35 16.62
N ASP A 135 -1.18 3.82 17.61
CA ASP A 135 -0.38 5.03 17.50
C ASP A 135 0.89 4.72 16.69
N GLU A 136 0.96 5.27 15.49
CA GLU A 136 1.96 4.91 14.49
C GLU A 136 2.68 6.13 13.91
N PRO A 137 4.00 6.05 13.66
CA PRO A 137 4.75 7.15 13.06
C PRO A 137 4.16 7.66 11.75
N LEU A 138 3.55 6.78 10.93
CA LEU A 138 2.92 7.14 9.67
C LEU A 138 1.77 8.14 9.84
N PHE A 139 1.13 8.16 11.01
CA PHE A 139 -0.04 9.00 11.30
C PHE A 139 0.26 10.22 12.19
N ARG A 140 1.55 10.52 12.45
CA ARG A 140 1.94 11.60 13.41
C ARG A 140 1.36 12.97 13.11
N TYR A 141 0.98 13.26 11.89
CA TYR A 141 0.38 14.53 11.45
C TYR A 141 -1.12 14.44 11.17
N ASN A 142 -1.69 13.25 11.34
CA ASN A 142 -3.08 12.94 11.06
C ASN A 142 -3.86 12.73 12.36
N LYS A 143 -5.17 12.65 12.22
CA LYS A 143 -6.08 12.25 13.29
C LYS A 143 -6.99 11.11 12.82
N SER A 144 -7.38 10.25 13.74
CA SER A 144 -8.40 9.23 13.46
C SER A 144 -9.68 9.90 12.98
N GLY A 145 -10.27 9.36 11.92
CA GLY A 145 -11.42 9.95 11.23
C GLY A 145 -11.07 10.81 10.01
N ASP A 146 -9.78 11.07 9.73
CA ASP A 146 -9.39 11.72 8.47
C ASP A 146 -9.87 10.90 7.27
N TYR A 147 -10.33 11.60 6.23
CA TYR A 147 -10.82 10.95 5.01
C TYR A 147 -9.69 10.68 4.04
N VAL A 148 -9.70 9.47 3.44
CA VAL A 148 -8.75 9.02 2.44
C VAL A 148 -9.47 8.43 1.23
N TYR A 149 -8.80 8.41 0.07
CA TYR A 149 -9.38 7.97 -1.20
C TYR A 149 -9.06 6.51 -1.51
N TYR A 150 -10.11 5.70 -1.65
CA TYR A 150 -10.06 4.29 -2.01
C TYR A 150 -10.50 4.05 -3.45
N VAL A 151 -9.93 3.04 -4.09
CA VAL A 151 -10.39 2.44 -5.33
C VAL A 151 -9.88 0.99 -5.41
N HIS A 152 -10.65 0.04 -4.85
CA HIS A 152 -10.23 -1.36 -4.78
C HIS A 152 -11.41 -2.32 -4.64
N SER A 153 -11.23 -3.57 -5.11
CA SER A 153 -12.19 -4.67 -4.97
C SER A 153 -11.70 -5.77 -4.03
N PHE A 154 -10.41 -5.75 -3.69
CA PHE A 154 -9.75 -6.71 -2.82
C PHE A 154 -9.02 -5.97 -1.71
N TYR A 155 -8.81 -6.62 -0.55
CA TYR A 155 -8.20 -6.02 0.62
C TYR A 155 -7.47 -7.05 1.48
N GLY A 156 -6.61 -6.61 2.39
CA GLY A 156 -5.87 -7.47 3.31
C GLY A 156 -6.76 -8.09 4.37
N THR A 157 -6.63 -9.41 4.55
CA THR A 157 -7.29 -10.20 5.61
C THR A 157 -6.29 -11.15 6.27
N ASP A 158 -6.67 -11.73 7.42
CA ASP A 158 -5.82 -12.61 8.23
C ASP A 158 -4.47 -11.94 8.61
N CYS A 159 -4.52 -10.62 8.88
CA CYS A 159 -3.35 -9.76 9.12
C CYS A 159 -3.49 -8.89 10.38
N GLU A 160 -4.26 -9.33 11.38
CA GLU A 160 -4.67 -8.56 12.56
C GLU A 160 -3.48 -7.94 13.30
N GLU A 161 -2.35 -8.66 13.40
CA GLU A 161 -1.14 -8.16 14.08
C GLU A 161 -0.51 -6.96 13.35
N SER A 162 -0.68 -6.92 12.03
CA SER A 162 -0.10 -5.90 11.15
C SER A 162 -1.01 -4.70 10.93
N ILE A 163 -2.31 -4.79 11.24
CA ILE A 163 -3.28 -3.70 11.03
C ILE A 163 -2.92 -2.50 11.91
N ILE A 164 -2.81 -1.34 11.29
CA ILE A 164 -2.58 -0.05 11.97
C ILE A 164 -3.73 0.95 11.76
N ALA A 165 -4.54 0.76 10.72
CA ALA A 165 -5.77 1.53 10.52
C ALA A 165 -6.77 0.77 9.66
N THR A 166 -8.06 1.07 9.88
CA THR A 166 -9.21 0.45 9.21
C THR A 166 -10.18 1.49 8.68
N SER A 167 -11.07 1.06 7.79
CA SER A 167 -12.25 1.82 7.36
C SER A 167 -13.46 0.89 7.29
N GLU A 168 -14.66 1.44 7.53
CA GLU A 168 -15.89 0.65 7.48
C GLU A 168 -16.51 0.73 6.09
N TYR A 169 -16.81 -0.43 5.50
CA TYR A 169 -17.51 -0.53 4.21
C TYR A 169 -18.44 -1.76 4.20
N GLY A 170 -19.35 -1.82 5.15
CA GLY A 170 -20.18 -3.00 5.40
C GLY A 170 -19.40 -4.17 6.02
N VAL A 171 -18.13 -4.27 5.71
CA VAL A 171 -17.13 -5.07 6.43
C VAL A 171 -15.98 -4.15 6.81
N THR A 172 -15.22 -4.54 7.82
CA THR A 172 -14.03 -3.77 8.23
C THR A 172 -12.91 -3.97 7.21
N ILE A 173 -12.59 -2.90 6.48
CA ILE A 173 -11.52 -2.88 5.48
C ILE A 173 -10.19 -2.58 6.16
N THR A 174 -9.18 -3.38 5.91
CA THR A 174 -7.80 -3.07 6.26
C THR A 174 -7.32 -1.87 5.47
N GLY A 175 -7.25 -0.71 6.10
CA GLY A 175 -6.86 0.55 5.49
C GLY A 175 -5.35 0.73 5.40
N ALA A 176 -4.63 0.36 6.46
CA ALA A 176 -3.18 0.40 6.49
C ALA A 176 -2.59 -0.71 7.37
N VAL A 177 -1.39 -1.16 7.00
CA VAL A 177 -0.64 -2.22 7.68
C VAL A 177 0.79 -1.81 7.96
N ARG A 178 1.42 -2.50 8.96
CA ARG A 178 2.84 -2.36 9.28
C ARG A 178 3.45 -3.66 9.78
N SER A 179 4.68 -3.93 9.34
CA SER A 179 5.58 -4.94 9.93
C SER A 179 6.99 -4.36 9.96
N GLY A 180 7.53 -4.10 11.15
CA GLY A 180 8.82 -3.41 11.28
C GLY A 180 8.82 -2.03 10.62
N LYS A 181 9.64 -1.84 9.57
CA LYS A 181 9.69 -0.62 8.74
C LYS A 181 8.98 -0.78 7.38
N VAL A 182 8.25 -1.85 7.19
CA VAL A 182 7.41 -2.08 6.02
C VAL A 182 6.00 -1.57 6.33
N TYR A 183 5.55 -0.60 5.57
CA TYR A 183 4.22 0.01 5.66
C TYR A 183 3.42 -0.28 4.39
N GLY A 184 2.10 -0.32 4.52
CA GLY A 184 1.19 -0.40 3.38
C GLY A 184 -0.05 0.44 3.60
N THR A 185 -0.56 1.08 2.54
CA THR A 185 -1.85 1.77 2.53
C THR A 185 -2.71 1.23 1.40
N GLN A 186 -3.95 0.80 1.70
CA GLN A 186 -4.90 0.37 0.69
C GLN A 186 -5.46 1.56 -0.10
N PHE A 187 -5.55 2.70 0.54
CA PHE A 187 -5.92 3.96 -0.10
C PHE A 187 -4.71 4.58 -0.82
N HIS A 188 -4.99 5.58 -1.63
CA HIS A 188 -3.99 6.36 -2.36
C HIS A 188 -3.66 7.64 -1.60
N PRO A 189 -2.56 7.75 -0.84
CA PRO A 189 -2.21 8.98 -0.15
C PRO A 189 -2.01 10.15 -1.12
N GLU A 190 -1.46 9.91 -2.32
CA GLU A 190 -1.28 10.91 -3.36
C GLU A 190 -2.59 11.46 -3.95
N LYS A 191 -3.73 10.81 -3.64
CA LYS A 191 -5.09 11.23 -4.03
C LYS A 191 -5.95 11.62 -2.82
N SER A 192 -5.40 11.58 -1.62
CA SER A 192 -6.11 11.79 -0.36
C SER A 192 -5.96 13.22 0.20
N GLY A 193 -5.67 14.20 -0.67
CA GLY A 193 -5.58 15.61 -0.31
C GLY A 193 -4.58 15.87 0.82
N GLU A 194 -4.95 16.75 1.75
CA GLU A 194 -4.09 17.12 2.88
C GLU A 194 -3.77 15.94 3.80
N ALA A 195 -4.75 15.04 4.05
CA ALA A 195 -4.54 13.87 4.89
C ALA A 195 -3.46 12.95 4.30
N GLY A 196 -3.52 12.69 2.99
CA GLY A 196 -2.52 11.88 2.31
C GLY A 196 -1.14 12.54 2.25
N LEU A 197 -1.07 13.86 2.01
CA LEU A 197 0.20 14.60 2.03
C LEU A 197 0.88 14.52 3.40
N LYS A 198 0.11 14.60 4.49
CA LYS A 198 0.62 14.43 5.85
C LYS A 198 1.21 13.04 6.07
N MET A 199 0.58 11.99 5.55
CA MET A 199 1.09 10.61 5.65
C MET A 199 2.37 10.42 4.84
N LEU A 200 2.42 10.95 3.60
CA LEU A 200 3.64 10.92 2.80
C LEU A 200 4.79 11.67 3.50
N LYS A 201 4.49 12.85 4.09
CA LYS A 201 5.47 13.58 4.91
C LYS A 201 5.95 12.76 6.10
N ALA A 202 5.05 12.11 6.82
CA ALA A 202 5.41 11.26 7.95
C ALA A 202 6.29 10.08 7.51
N PHE A 203 6.00 9.45 6.36
CA PHE A 203 6.84 8.39 5.80
C PHE A 203 8.26 8.88 5.44
N MET A 204 8.40 10.13 5.00
CA MET A 204 9.72 10.73 4.74
C MET A 204 10.59 10.86 5.99
N GLU A 205 9.99 10.75 7.18
CA GLU A 205 10.64 10.94 8.48
C GLU A 205 10.80 9.63 9.29
N VAL A 206 10.34 8.49 8.72
CA VAL A 206 10.46 7.15 9.35
C VAL A 206 11.89 6.64 9.32
#